data_27ec604984eb6752a9ac80bddf4304c6
#
_entry.id   27ec604984eb6752a9ac80bddf4304c6
#
_cell.length_a   1.000
_cell.length_b   1.000
_cell.length_c   1.000
_cell.angle_alpha   90.00
_cell.angle_beta   90.00
_cell.angle_gamma   90.00
#
_symmetry.space_group_name_H-M   'P 1'
#
loop_
_entity.id
_entity.type
_entity.pdbx_description
1 polymer ?
#
loop_
_entity_poly.entity_id
_entity_poly.type
_entity_poly.pdbx_seq_one_letter_code
_entity_poly.pdbx_strand_id
1 'polypeptide(L)'
;MKRTTDEMIYILSEYAAAHRDEIQTFDDLTPYIAKHPEIFGKKGEDVSESYKAFYEGENTLNEEEAKANFKKAIELDPLNFDARSELLALESKNSNEYAAKGLDIQTKGLDLFTQDENYKSYIGKFFETTTTASFLRFTKSLMEQFYMAGEYQIAVSLGKEMLMLDIKDNYKARRILFKALVGLGDDIAIREFIDDYCFAKDSYFYATLGLYKLNKGYTIEAFNILNDQCRMCNPYISDCILYANDYEIKNESEKPVDTFMDEIPYGGGAREALNYTDDPLPFDAEILEKFQNKNLSEYLDALHLSFEESATIVTLCELALNDNVDRLPLDLIKSIFKGESKEHEALPIYGEIEKDEKIMEIIKDLTERNLVERKGPNLIVKHDAYTAFMAICRLQEKGEVSSAQA
;
A
#
# COMPACT_ATOMS: atom_id res chain seq x y z
N MET A 1 -2.86 27.54 0.65
CA MET A 1 -3.68 26.35 0.88
C MET A 1 -2.76 25.20 1.27
N LYS A 2 -2.98 24.54 2.41
CA LYS A 2 -2.25 23.32 2.74
C LYS A 2 -2.94 22.20 1.94
N ARG A 3 -2.30 21.70 0.90
CA ARG A 3 -2.81 20.56 0.14
C ARG A 3 -2.59 19.30 0.95
N THR A 4 -3.47 18.31 0.80
CA THR A 4 -3.23 16.99 1.41
C THR A 4 -1.94 16.40 0.85
N THR A 5 -1.32 15.48 1.57
CA THR A 5 -0.10 14.81 1.11
C THR A 5 -0.33 14.16 -0.26
N ASP A 6 -1.50 13.57 -0.50
CA ASP A 6 -1.84 12.93 -1.76
C ASP A 6 -1.97 13.93 -2.92
N GLU A 7 -2.59 15.09 -2.67
CA GLU A 7 -2.64 16.19 -3.66
C GLU A 7 -1.25 16.72 -3.98
N MET A 8 -0.39 16.83 -2.99
CA MET A 8 1.00 17.24 -3.19
C MET A 8 1.78 16.21 -4.01
N ILE A 9 1.66 14.93 -3.70
CA ILE A 9 2.30 13.84 -4.44
C ILE A 9 1.81 13.82 -5.88
N TYR A 10 0.51 13.97 -6.11
CA TYR A 10 -0.06 14.02 -7.46
C TYR A 10 0.51 15.18 -8.29
N ILE A 11 0.50 16.40 -7.73
CA ILE A 11 1.02 17.59 -8.40
C ILE A 11 2.51 17.44 -8.73
N LEU A 12 3.28 16.89 -7.79
CA LEU A 12 4.70 16.62 -7.99
C LEU A 12 4.92 15.57 -9.08
N SER A 13 4.09 14.53 -9.12
CA SER A 13 4.17 13.49 -10.14
C SER A 13 3.87 14.03 -11.54
N GLU A 14 2.80 14.82 -11.68
CA GLU A 14 2.46 15.48 -12.97
C GLU A 14 3.53 16.46 -13.41
N TYR A 15 4.08 17.23 -12.46
CA TYR A 15 5.14 18.18 -12.75
C TYR A 15 6.44 17.50 -13.15
N ALA A 16 6.85 16.45 -12.44
CA ALA A 16 8.01 15.65 -12.79
C ALA A 16 7.83 14.94 -14.15
N ALA A 17 6.63 14.45 -14.45
CA ALA A 17 6.33 13.86 -15.74
C ALA A 17 6.42 14.86 -16.91
N ALA A 18 6.10 16.14 -16.67
CA ALA A 18 6.20 17.21 -17.66
C ALA A 18 7.64 17.74 -17.83
N HIS A 19 8.51 17.58 -16.84
CA HIS A 19 9.86 18.15 -16.79
C HIS A 19 10.94 17.08 -16.62
N ARG A 20 10.80 15.95 -17.33
CA ARG A 20 11.74 14.80 -17.27
C ARG A 20 13.18 15.13 -17.68
N ASP A 21 13.39 16.18 -18.39
CA ASP A 21 14.70 16.71 -18.77
C ASP A 21 15.44 17.39 -17.60
N GLU A 22 14.69 17.88 -16.61
CA GLU A 22 15.23 18.59 -15.45
C GLU A 22 15.12 17.78 -14.14
N ILE A 23 14.17 16.85 -14.06
CA ILE A 23 13.89 16.03 -12.87
C ILE A 23 14.02 14.55 -13.27
N GLN A 24 15.17 13.95 -12.98
CA GLN A 24 15.45 12.54 -13.28
C GLN A 24 15.44 11.67 -12.03
N THR A 25 15.71 12.25 -10.88
CA THR A 25 15.77 11.56 -9.59
C THR A 25 15.00 12.33 -8.53
N PHE A 26 14.74 11.68 -7.38
CA PHE A 26 14.11 12.35 -6.24
C PHE A 26 14.99 13.48 -5.68
N ASP A 27 16.30 13.35 -5.77
CA ASP A 27 17.25 14.38 -5.33
C ASP A 27 17.17 15.65 -6.18
N ASP A 28 16.81 15.54 -7.46
CA ASP A 28 16.57 16.69 -8.34
C ASP A 28 15.28 17.43 -7.98
N LEU A 29 14.29 16.72 -7.43
CA LEU A 29 12.97 17.26 -7.10
C LEU A 29 13.06 18.35 -6.04
N THR A 30 13.81 18.13 -4.95
CA THR A 30 13.94 19.10 -3.84
C THR A 30 14.52 20.45 -4.28
N PRO A 31 15.67 20.53 -4.97
CA PRO A 31 16.19 21.80 -5.49
C PRO A 31 15.31 22.38 -6.60
N TYR A 32 14.59 21.54 -7.38
CA TYR A 32 13.65 22.01 -8.38
C TYR A 32 12.45 22.72 -7.74
N ILE A 33 11.81 22.12 -6.73
CA ILE A 33 10.72 22.72 -5.94
C ILE A 33 11.17 24.03 -5.29
N ALA A 34 12.39 24.10 -4.77
CA ALA A 34 12.92 25.30 -4.15
C ALA A 34 13.04 26.47 -5.15
N LYS A 35 13.29 26.16 -6.44
CA LYS A 35 13.35 27.15 -7.54
C LYS A 35 11.96 27.51 -8.08
N HIS A 36 11.01 26.60 -7.97
CA HIS A 36 9.65 26.68 -8.52
C HIS A 36 8.56 26.57 -7.45
N PRO A 37 8.54 27.49 -6.47
CA PRO A 37 7.55 27.45 -5.40
C PRO A 37 6.11 27.59 -5.89
N GLU A 38 5.92 28.08 -7.12
CA GLU A 38 4.64 28.17 -7.81
C GLU A 38 3.97 26.81 -8.06
N ILE A 39 4.73 25.69 -8.03
CA ILE A 39 4.19 24.32 -8.16
C ILE A 39 3.10 24.06 -7.10
N PHE A 40 3.28 24.57 -5.89
CA PHE A 40 2.32 24.43 -4.79
C PHE A 40 1.31 25.59 -4.69
N GLY A 41 1.24 26.43 -5.71
CA GLY A 41 0.48 27.68 -5.69
C GLY A 41 1.29 28.85 -5.12
N LYS A 42 0.94 30.06 -5.50
CA LYS A 42 1.63 31.26 -5.02
C LYS A 42 1.60 31.32 -3.50
N LYS A 43 2.76 31.58 -2.89
CA LYS A 43 2.87 31.88 -1.47
C LYS A 43 2.02 33.14 -1.20
N GLY A 44 0.79 32.97 -0.67
CA GLY A 44 -0.14 34.07 -0.44
C GLY A 44 -1.37 34.09 -1.35
N GLU A 45 -1.66 33.05 -2.15
CA GLU A 45 -3.05 32.85 -2.58
C GLU A 45 -3.88 32.73 -1.32
N ASP A 46 -4.86 33.61 -1.21
CA ASP A 46 -5.70 33.74 -0.03
C ASP A 46 -6.38 32.42 0.26
N VAL A 47 -5.83 31.68 1.24
CA VAL A 47 -6.56 30.61 1.87
C VAL A 47 -7.87 31.22 2.33
N SER A 48 -8.99 30.72 1.85
CA SER A 48 -10.29 31.26 2.23
C SER A 48 -10.42 31.27 3.75
N GLU A 49 -11.16 32.21 4.30
CA GLU A 49 -11.39 32.28 5.75
C GLU A 49 -12.00 30.98 6.30
N SER A 50 -12.78 30.28 5.48
CA SER A 50 -13.30 28.94 5.79
C SER A 50 -12.18 27.92 5.99
N TYR A 51 -11.21 27.83 5.07
CA TYR A 51 -10.09 26.91 5.24
C TYR A 51 -9.08 27.34 6.31
N LYS A 52 -8.97 28.63 6.64
CA LYS A 52 -8.21 29.06 7.82
C LYS A 52 -8.84 28.52 9.10
N ALA A 53 -10.16 28.69 9.25
CA ALA A 53 -10.88 28.15 10.39
C ALA A 53 -10.78 26.59 10.44
N PHE A 54 -10.87 25.91 9.30
CA PHE A 54 -10.68 24.48 9.23
C PHE A 54 -9.31 24.06 9.77
N TYR A 55 -8.21 24.67 9.33
CA TYR A 55 -6.86 24.36 9.81
C TYR A 55 -6.62 24.72 11.27
N GLU A 56 -7.29 25.76 11.78
CA GLU A 56 -7.28 26.06 13.22
C GLU A 56 -7.90 24.91 14.00
N GLY A 57 -9.01 24.33 13.48
CA GLY A 57 -9.65 23.15 14.05
C GLY A 57 -8.76 21.89 14.04
N GLU A 58 -8.08 21.61 12.91
CA GLU A 58 -7.18 20.45 12.80
C GLU A 58 -5.93 20.56 13.71
N ASN A 59 -5.45 21.77 13.98
CA ASN A 59 -4.22 21.99 14.75
C ASN A 59 -4.44 22.14 16.26
N THR A 60 -5.69 22.18 16.75
CA THR A 60 -5.98 22.24 18.20
C THR A 60 -6.12 20.83 18.77
N LEU A 61 -5.65 20.65 20.01
CA LEU A 61 -5.85 19.42 20.77
C LEU A 61 -7.14 19.44 21.61
N ASN A 62 -7.84 20.58 21.63
CA ASN A 62 -9.08 20.76 22.36
C ASN A 62 -10.28 20.47 21.46
N GLU A 63 -11.02 19.39 21.78
CA GLU A 63 -12.15 18.93 20.97
C GLU A 63 -13.25 19.97 20.81
N GLU A 64 -13.59 20.73 21.86
CA GLU A 64 -14.63 21.77 21.79
C GLU A 64 -14.19 22.97 20.93
N GLU A 65 -12.92 23.33 20.98
CA GLU A 65 -12.33 24.34 20.11
C GLU A 65 -12.28 23.86 18.66
N ALA A 66 -11.92 22.60 18.41
CA ALA A 66 -11.96 21.99 17.09
C ALA A 66 -13.36 22.05 16.50
N LYS A 67 -14.39 21.61 17.25
CA LYS A 67 -15.79 21.67 16.83
C LYS A 67 -16.24 23.11 16.51
N ALA A 68 -15.85 24.07 17.33
CA ALA A 68 -16.19 25.49 17.09
C ALA A 68 -15.56 26.00 15.79
N ASN A 69 -14.30 25.65 15.53
CA ASN A 69 -13.59 26.05 14.33
C ASN A 69 -14.16 25.36 13.07
N PHE A 70 -14.51 24.09 13.12
CA PHE A 70 -15.17 23.41 11.99
C PHE A 70 -16.56 23.96 11.72
N LYS A 71 -17.36 24.30 12.75
CA LYS A 71 -18.65 24.98 12.58
C LYS A 71 -18.47 26.34 11.91
N LYS A 72 -17.49 27.13 12.38
CA LYS A 72 -17.14 28.43 11.75
C LYS A 72 -16.72 28.24 10.29
N ALA A 73 -15.93 27.21 9.99
CA ALA A 73 -15.54 26.92 8.61
C ALA A 73 -16.74 26.62 7.71
N ILE A 74 -17.71 25.84 8.19
CA ILE A 74 -18.94 25.49 7.47
C ILE A 74 -19.88 26.71 7.33
N GLU A 75 -19.95 27.59 8.33
CA GLU A 75 -20.71 28.84 8.26
C GLU A 75 -20.15 29.78 7.18
N LEU A 76 -18.83 29.85 7.07
CA LEU A 76 -18.12 30.68 6.09
C LEU A 76 -18.21 30.11 4.66
N ASP A 77 -18.17 28.78 4.53
CA ASP A 77 -18.34 28.07 3.28
C ASP A 77 -19.10 26.75 3.50
N PRO A 78 -20.40 26.71 3.19
CA PRO A 78 -21.22 25.52 3.32
C PRO A 78 -20.75 24.34 2.47
N LEU A 79 -19.87 24.56 1.48
CA LEU A 79 -19.29 23.53 0.61
C LEU A 79 -17.92 23.05 1.08
N ASN A 80 -17.46 23.46 2.25
CA ASN A 80 -16.27 22.90 2.86
C ASN A 80 -16.58 21.52 3.45
N PHE A 81 -16.50 20.47 2.60
CA PHE A 81 -16.79 19.10 3.00
C PHE A 81 -15.70 18.50 3.89
N ASP A 82 -14.47 19.04 3.87
CA ASP A 82 -13.43 18.64 4.81
C ASP A 82 -13.85 19.00 6.24
N ALA A 83 -14.28 20.24 6.46
CA ALA A 83 -14.78 20.66 7.77
C ALA A 83 -16.05 19.91 8.21
N ARG A 84 -16.93 19.56 7.25
CA ARG A 84 -18.11 18.73 7.54
C ARG A 84 -17.72 17.31 7.95
N SER A 85 -16.73 16.73 7.32
CA SER A 85 -16.20 15.38 7.63
C SER A 85 -15.66 15.34 9.07
N GLU A 86 -14.78 16.28 9.40
CA GLU A 86 -14.15 16.34 10.73
C GLU A 86 -15.19 16.64 11.84
N LEU A 87 -16.08 17.60 11.61
CA LEU A 87 -17.16 17.87 12.58
C LEU A 87 -18.04 16.65 12.78
N LEU A 88 -18.42 15.97 11.70
CA LEU A 88 -19.25 14.78 11.77
C LEU A 88 -18.54 13.63 12.51
N ALA A 89 -17.23 13.47 12.32
CA ALA A 89 -16.44 12.49 13.06
C ALA A 89 -16.44 12.77 14.57
N LEU A 90 -16.28 14.03 14.97
CA LEU A 90 -16.31 14.45 16.38
C LEU A 90 -17.72 14.35 17.01
N GLU A 91 -18.78 14.52 16.22
CA GLU A 91 -20.17 14.50 16.73
C GLU A 91 -20.82 13.10 16.63
N SER A 92 -20.14 12.11 16.03
CA SER A 92 -20.65 10.76 15.86
C SER A 92 -20.12 9.83 16.95
N LYS A 93 -21.00 9.01 17.52
CA LYS A 93 -20.62 8.06 18.58
C LYS A 93 -19.87 6.84 18.05
N ASN A 94 -20.07 6.52 16.79
CA ASN A 94 -19.50 5.36 16.11
C ASN A 94 -19.59 5.53 14.59
N SER A 95 -18.91 4.63 13.85
CA SER A 95 -18.86 4.64 12.39
C SER A 95 -20.25 4.55 11.72
N ASN A 96 -21.18 3.82 12.29
CA ASN A 96 -22.55 3.68 11.73
C ASN A 96 -23.32 5.01 11.80
N GLU A 97 -23.20 5.76 12.91
CA GLU A 97 -23.81 7.08 13.05
C GLU A 97 -23.16 8.08 12.09
N TYR A 98 -21.83 8.05 11.96
CA TYR A 98 -21.08 8.83 10.99
C TYR A 98 -21.57 8.56 9.56
N ALA A 99 -21.64 7.30 9.17
CA ALA A 99 -22.03 6.89 7.82
C ALA A 99 -23.48 7.31 7.51
N ALA A 100 -24.42 7.08 8.44
CA ALA A 100 -25.83 7.41 8.25
C ALA A 100 -26.08 8.93 8.09
N LYS A 101 -25.48 9.74 8.97
CA LYS A 101 -25.56 11.21 8.87
C LYS A 101 -24.81 11.75 7.67
N GLY A 102 -23.65 11.16 7.37
CA GLY A 102 -22.81 11.54 6.25
C GLY A 102 -23.49 11.32 4.91
N LEU A 103 -24.26 10.24 4.75
CA LEU A 103 -24.99 9.96 3.51
C LEU A 103 -26.03 11.05 3.18
N ASP A 104 -26.74 11.58 4.17
CA ASP A 104 -27.66 12.72 3.97
C ASP A 104 -26.92 13.99 3.52
N ILE A 105 -25.77 14.26 4.12
CA ILE A 105 -24.91 15.40 3.74
C ILE A 105 -24.37 15.23 2.33
N GLN A 106 -23.91 14.03 1.98
CA GLN A 106 -23.38 13.68 0.66
C GLN A 106 -24.44 13.84 -0.42
N THR A 107 -25.64 13.29 -0.19
CA THR A 107 -26.77 13.39 -1.13
C THR A 107 -27.15 14.84 -1.41
N LYS A 108 -27.24 15.68 -0.37
CA LYS A 108 -27.52 17.11 -0.51
C LYS A 108 -26.42 17.85 -1.25
N GLY A 109 -25.17 17.47 -1.01
CA GLY A 109 -24.02 18.02 -1.72
C GLY A 109 -24.04 17.66 -3.20
N LEU A 110 -24.31 16.41 -3.54
CA LEU A 110 -24.42 15.94 -4.91
C LEU A 110 -25.53 16.68 -5.68
N ASP A 111 -26.71 16.81 -5.06
CA ASP A 111 -27.83 17.58 -5.64
C ASP A 111 -27.42 19.02 -5.96
N LEU A 112 -26.74 19.66 -5.05
CA LEU A 112 -26.25 21.03 -5.24
C LEU A 112 -25.27 21.12 -6.40
N PHE A 113 -24.27 20.25 -6.46
CA PHE A 113 -23.28 20.26 -7.53
C PHE A 113 -23.85 19.89 -8.91
N THR A 114 -24.88 19.04 -8.96
CA THR A 114 -25.52 18.65 -10.22
C THR A 114 -26.53 19.66 -10.71
N GLN A 115 -27.07 20.52 -9.84
CA GLN A 115 -28.08 21.52 -10.19
C GLN A 115 -27.48 22.91 -10.46
N ASP A 116 -26.38 23.27 -9.81
CA ASP A 116 -25.74 24.57 -9.99
C ASP A 116 -24.87 24.60 -11.25
N GLU A 117 -25.20 25.52 -12.17
CA GLU A 117 -24.49 25.71 -13.44
C GLU A 117 -22.99 26.01 -13.25
N ASN A 118 -22.60 26.60 -12.13
CA ASN A 118 -21.20 26.86 -11.82
C ASN A 118 -20.40 25.59 -11.61
N TYR A 119 -21.03 24.50 -11.17
CA TYR A 119 -20.39 23.22 -10.87
C TYR A 119 -20.62 22.15 -11.93
N LYS A 120 -21.69 22.22 -12.72
CA LYS A 120 -21.97 21.25 -13.78
C LYS A 120 -20.82 21.06 -14.76
N SER A 121 -20.08 22.13 -15.04
CA SER A 121 -18.92 22.10 -15.95
C SER A 121 -17.75 21.29 -15.40
N TYR A 122 -17.74 21.02 -14.09
CA TYR A 122 -16.70 20.22 -13.41
C TYR A 122 -17.07 18.74 -13.29
N ILE A 123 -18.28 18.32 -13.66
CA ILE A 123 -18.63 16.89 -13.65
C ILE A 123 -17.62 16.13 -14.53
N GLY A 124 -17.03 15.08 -13.97
CA GLY A 124 -15.91 14.35 -14.56
C GLY A 124 -14.51 14.90 -14.20
N LYS A 125 -14.43 16.06 -13.51
CA LYS A 125 -13.20 16.77 -13.16
C LYS A 125 -13.21 17.34 -11.74
N PHE A 126 -13.97 16.72 -10.84
CA PHE A 126 -14.13 17.23 -9.46
C PHE A 126 -12.84 17.33 -8.68
N PHE A 127 -11.80 16.61 -9.08
CA PHE A 127 -10.47 16.74 -8.49
C PHE A 127 -9.80 18.11 -8.77
N GLU A 128 -10.21 18.83 -9.81
CA GLU A 128 -9.52 20.04 -10.28
C GLU A 128 -9.78 21.28 -9.40
N THR A 129 -10.83 21.30 -8.56
CA THR A 129 -11.10 22.42 -7.66
C THR A 129 -11.12 21.97 -6.20
N THR A 130 -10.73 22.89 -5.29
CA THR A 130 -10.70 22.58 -3.85
C THR A 130 -12.07 22.18 -3.32
N THR A 131 -13.13 22.89 -3.71
CA THR A 131 -14.50 22.65 -3.25
C THR A 131 -15.00 21.27 -3.70
N THR A 132 -14.87 20.95 -4.98
CA THR A 132 -15.33 19.66 -5.51
C THR A 132 -14.42 18.50 -5.08
N ALA A 133 -13.12 18.73 -4.91
CA ALA A 133 -12.19 17.75 -4.38
C ALA A 133 -12.50 17.41 -2.90
N SER A 134 -12.89 18.39 -2.09
CA SER A 134 -13.31 18.14 -0.69
C SER A 134 -14.56 17.24 -0.63
N PHE A 135 -15.49 17.42 -1.55
CA PHE A 135 -16.65 16.55 -1.69
C PHE A 135 -16.27 15.10 -2.06
N LEU A 136 -15.32 14.93 -2.99
CA LEU A 136 -14.81 13.60 -3.33
C LEU A 136 -14.14 12.92 -2.13
N ARG A 137 -13.32 13.64 -1.35
CA ARG A 137 -12.70 13.09 -0.13
C ARG A 137 -13.74 12.62 0.87
N PHE A 138 -14.74 13.46 1.11
CA PHE A 138 -15.86 13.13 1.99
C PHE A 138 -16.63 11.89 1.49
N THR A 139 -16.98 11.84 0.20
CA THR A 139 -17.68 10.71 -0.41
C THR A 139 -16.85 9.42 -0.32
N LYS A 140 -15.52 9.52 -0.53
CA LYS A 140 -14.61 8.37 -0.37
C LYS A 140 -14.60 7.84 1.06
N SER A 141 -14.50 8.74 2.05
CA SER A 141 -14.57 8.34 3.47
C SER A 141 -15.86 7.60 3.80
N LEU A 142 -16.99 8.08 3.30
CA LEU A 142 -18.27 7.38 3.48
C LEU A 142 -18.28 6.01 2.79
N MET A 143 -17.77 5.94 1.57
CA MET A 143 -17.66 4.69 0.83
C MET A 143 -16.86 3.64 1.59
N GLU A 144 -15.73 4.04 2.19
CA GLU A 144 -14.89 3.19 3.05
C GLU A 144 -15.66 2.71 4.29
N GLN A 145 -16.37 3.62 4.98
CA GLN A 145 -17.17 3.26 6.16
C GLN A 145 -18.28 2.26 5.82
N PHE A 146 -19.00 2.46 4.72
CA PHE A 146 -20.05 1.53 4.30
C PHE A 146 -19.48 0.18 3.86
N TYR A 147 -18.33 0.17 3.18
CA TYR A 147 -17.62 -1.06 2.84
C TYR A 147 -17.23 -1.84 4.11
N MET A 148 -16.60 -1.18 5.09
CA MET A 148 -16.20 -1.80 6.36
C MET A 148 -17.38 -2.29 7.20
N ALA A 149 -18.55 -1.64 7.08
CA ALA A 149 -19.78 -2.07 7.72
C ALA A 149 -20.47 -3.25 7.01
N GLY A 150 -19.96 -3.70 5.84
CA GLY A 150 -20.60 -4.74 5.02
C GLY A 150 -21.78 -4.24 4.18
N GLU A 151 -22.04 -2.93 4.18
CA GLU A 151 -23.11 -2.28 3.38
C GLU A 151 -22.66 -2.04 1.94
N TYR A 152 -22.26 -3.12 1.28
CA TYR A 152 -21.61 -3.09 -0.03
C TYR A 152 -22.45 -2.41 -1.11
N GLN A 153 -23.78 -2.52 -1.07
CA GLN A 153 -24.67 -1.88 -2.06
C GLN A 153 -24.53 -0.35 -2.04
N ILE A 154 -24.42 0.24 -0.84
CA ILE A 154 -24.23 1.68 -0.68
C ILE A 154 -22.83 2.07 -1.14
N ALA A 155 -21.81 1.30 -0.73
CA ALA A 155 -20.43 1.53 -1.17
C ALA A 155 -20.29 1.48 -2.72
N VAL A 156 -20.98 0.55 -3.38
CA VAL A 156 -21.03 0.47 -4.87
C VAL A 156 -21.68 1.71 -5.47
N SER A 157 -22.80 2.19 -4.91
CA SER A 157 -23.45 3.42 -5.38
C SER A 157 -22.53 4.62 -5.30
N LEU A 158 -21.90 4.84 -4.11
CA LEU A 158 -20.97 5.94 -3.90
C LEU A 158 -19.74 5.85 -4.82
N GLY A 159 -19.20 4.65 -5.02
CA GLY A 159 -18.07 4.44 -5.92
C GLY A 159 -18.41 4.78 -7.39
N LYS A 160 -19.55 4.37 -7.86
CA LYS A 160 -20.05 4.73 -9.22
C LYS A 160 -20.24 6.24 -9.37
N GLU A 161 -20.79 6.90 -8.35
CA GLU A 161 -20.92 8.36 -8.33
C GLU A 161 -19.55 9.05 -8.37
N MET A 162 -18.58 8.59 -7.57
CA MET A 162 -17.23 9.14 -7.59
C MET A 162 -16.59 9.04 -8.97
N LEU A 163 -16.72 7.89 -9.66
CA LEU A 163 -16.18 7.72 -11.01
C LEU A 163 -16.88 8.58 -12.06
N MET A 164 -18.15 8.89 -11.88
CA MET A 164 -18.88 9.85 -12.71
C MET A 164 -18.37 11.29 -12.49
N LEU A 165 -18.06 11.65 -11.23
CA LEU A 165 -17.62 12.99 -10.85
C LEU A 165 -16.14 13.25 -11.12
N ASP A 166 -15.32 12.19 -11.09
CA ASP A 166 -13.87 12.23 -11.39
C ASP A 166 -13.50 11.04 -12.29
N ILE A 167 -13.55 11.24 -13.60
CA ILE A 167 -13.30 10.19 -14.61
C ILE A 167 -11.87 9.63 -14.51
N LYS A 168 -10.90 10.45 -14.08
CA LYS A 168 -9.51 10.02 -13.90
C LYS A 168 -9.30 9.15 -12.66
N ASP A 169 -10.29 9.11 -11.77
CA ASP A 169 -10.23 8.36 -10.51
C ASP A 169 -8.99 8.69 -9.66
N ASN A 170 -8.73 9.98 -9.48
CA ASN A 170 -7.54 10.45 -8.75
C ASN A 170 -7.50 9.95 -7.29
N TYR A 171 -8.65 9.70 -6.66
CA TYR A 171 -8.76 9.12 -5.31
C TYR A 171 -8.83 7.59 -5.29
N LYS A 172 -8.65 6.92 -6.45
CA LYS A 172 -8.64 5.46 -6.57
C LYS A 172 -9.91 4.78 -6.01
N ALA A 173 -11.08 5.42 -6.19
CA ALA A 173 -12.37 4.91 -5.74
C ALA A 173 -12.71 3.54 -6.35
N ARG A 174 -12.19 3.24 -7.56
CA ARG A 174 -12.37 1.95 -8.23
C ARG A 174 -11.83 0.76 -7.42
N ARG A 175 -10.83 0.97 -6.56
CA ARG A 175 -10.28 -0.09 -5.71
C ARG A 175 -11.31 -0.59 -4.68
N ILE A 176 -11.98 0.36 -4.01
CA ILE A 176 -13.02 0.03 -3.02
C ILE A 176 -14.29 -0.44 -3.72
N LEU A 177 -14.65 0.18 -4.85
CA LEU A 177 -15.78 -0.24 -5.68
C LEU A 177 -15.66 -1.70 -6.09
N PHE A 178 -14.49 -2.13 -6.55
CA PHE A 178 -14.28 -3.52 -6.94
C PHE A 178 -14.39 -4.48 -5.75
N LYS A 179 -13.76 -4.14 -4.61
CA LYS A 179 -13.92 -4.91 -3.37
C LYS A 179 -15.39 -5.02 -2.94
N ALA A 180 -16.14 -3.93 -3.02
CA ALA A 180 -17.56 -3.92 -2.67
C ALA A 180 -18.42 -4.78 -3.64
N LEU A 181 -18.12 -4.77 -4.94
CA LEU A 181 -18.76 -5.66 -5.92
C LEU A 181 -18.48 -7.14 -5.62
N VAL A 182 -17.23 -7.46 -5.24
CA VAL A 182 -16.86 -8.82 -4.80
C VAL A 182 -17.62 -9.20 -3.52
N GLY A 183 -17.73 -8.28 -2.57
CA GLY A 183 -18.51 -8.48 -1.34
C GLY A 183 -19.99 -8.74 -1.58
N LEU A 184 -20.60 -8.11 -2.60
CA LEU A 184 -21.97 -8.39 -3.04
C LEU A 184 -22.11 -9.76 -3.71
N GLY A 185 -21.03 -10.30 -4.26
CA GLY A 185 -21.08 -11.54 -5.04
C GLY A 185 -21.83 -11.42 -6.37
N ASP A 186 -21.95 -10.22 -6.91
CA ASP A 186 -22.60 -9.95 -8.22
C ASP A 186 -21.63 -10.24 -9.37
N ASP A 187 -21.62 -11.50 -9.81
CA ASP A 187 -20.72 -11.97 -10.87
C ASP A 187 -20.90 -11.24 -12.21
N ILE A 188 -22.06 -10.67 -12.46
CA ILE A 188 -22.33 -9.88 -13.69
C ILE A 188 -21.66 -8.53 -13.56
N ALA A 189 -21.92 -7.80 -12.48
CA ALA A 189 -21.32 -6.50 -12.24
C ALA A 189 -19.80 -6.56 -12.09
N ILE A 190 -19.27 -7.65 -11.49
CA ILE A 190 -17.83 -7.91 -11.42
C ILE A 190 -17.22 -8.06 -12.81
N ARG A 191 -17.87 -8.82 -13.70
CA ARG A 191 -17.41 -9.04 -15.07
C ARG A 191 -17.44 -7.74 -15.88
N GLU A 192 -18.52 -6.99 -15.81
CA GLU A 192 -18.63 -5.67 -16.44
C GLU A 192 -17.55 -4.72 -15.95
N PHE A 193 -17.30 -4.70 -14.63
CA PHE A 193 -16.23 -3.90 -14.05
C PHE A 193 -14.83 -4.29 -14.57
N ILE A 194 -14.56 -5.59 -14.67
CA ILE A 194 -13.29 -6.10 -15.22
C ILE A 194 -13.12 -5.66 -16.68
N ASP A 195 -14.16 -5.79 -17.49
CA ASP A 195 -14.12 -5.41 -18.91
C ASP A 195 -13.90 -3.89 -19.09
N ASP A 196 -14.47 -3.08 -18.22
CA ASP A 196 -14.36 -1.61 -18.29
C ASP A 196 -13.03 -1.06 -17.73
N TYR A 197 -12.45 -1.71 -16.71
CA TYR A 197 -11.33 -1.16 -15.92
C TYR A 197 -10.07 -2.02 -15.87
N CYS A 198 -10.00 -3.16 -16.56
CA CYS A 198 -8.87 -4.10 -16.52
C CYS A 198 -7.54 -3.54 -17.09
N PHE A 199 -7.53 -2.35 -17.65
CA PHE A 199 -6.34 -1.75 -18.27
C PHE A 199 -5.40 -1.03 -17.31
N ALA A 200 -5.81 -0.85 -16.07
CA ALA A 200 -4.93 -0.24 -15.08
C ALA A 200 -3.95 -1.31 -14.55
N LYS A 201 -2.66 -1.07 -14.68
CA LYS A 201 -1.63 -1.81 -13.93
C LYS A 201 -1.79 -1.45 -12.44
N ASP A 202 -2.74 -2.07 -11.78
CA ASP A 202 -3.11 -1.80 -10.39
C ASP A 202 -3.03 -3.09 -9.58
N SER A 203 -2.10 -3.11 -8.62
CA SER A 203 -1.87 -4.26 -7.74
C SER A 203 -3.10 -4.64 -6.92
N TYR A 204 -3.87 -3.65 -6.44
CA TYR A 204 -5.11 -3.89 -5.70
C TYR A 204 -6.17 -4.57 -6.55
N PHE A 205 -6.27 -4.19 -7.81
CA PHE A 205 -7.18 -4.84 -8.75
C PHE A 205 -6.85 -6.31 -8.92
N TYR A 206 -5.59 -6.62 -9.24
CA TYR A 206 -5.17 -8.02 -9.44
C TYR A 206 -5.20 -8.83 -8.15
N ALA A 207 -4.85 -8.24 -7.01
CA ALA A 207 -4.98 -8.90 -5.73
C ALA A 207 -6.44 -9.27 -5.43
N THR A 208 -7.36 -8.32 -5.59
CA THR A 208 -8.80 -8.53 -5.39
C THR A 208 -9.36 -9.57 -6.37
N LEU A 209 -8.95 -9.52 -7.64
CA LEU A 209 -9.36 -10.49 -8.65
C LEU A 209 -8.84 -11.89 -8.35
N GLY A 210 -7.57 -12.03 -7.95
CA GLY A 210 -7.00 -13.32 -7.56
C GLY A 210 -7.74 -13.94 -6.38
N LEU A 211 -8.00 -13.15 -5.32
CA LEU A 211 -8.77 -13.61 -4.16
C LEU A 211 -10.22 -13.96 -4.51
N TYR A 212 -10.88 -13.17 -5.36
CA TYR A 212 -12.21 -13.51 -5.87
C TYR A 212 -12.21 -14.86 -6.60
N LYS A 213 -11.23 -15.10 -7.48
CA LYS A 213 -11.09 -16.38 -8.18
C LYS A 213 -10.83 -17.55 -7.24
N LEU A 214 -10.00 -17.33 -6.22
CA LEU A 214 -9.75 -18.31 -5.17
C LEU A 214 -11.03 -18.71 -4.43
N ASN A 215 -11.82 -17.71 -4.03
CA ASN A 215 -13.09 -17.93 -3.34
C ASN A 215 -14.12 -18.67 -4.20
N LYS A 216 -14.04 -18.57 -5.52
CA LYS A 216 -14.87 -19.33 -6.47
C LYS A 216 -14.32 -20.74 -6.76
N GLY A 217 -13.19 -21.13 -6.15
CA GLY A 217 -12.56 -22.44 -6.36
C GLY A 217 -11.65 -22.53 -7.59
N TYR A 218 -11.38 -21.40 -8.26
CA TYR A 218 -10.47 -21.36 -9.42
C TYR A 218 -9.01 -21.18 -8.98
N THR A 219 -8.47 -22.17 -8.25
CA THR A 219 -7.17 -22.09 -7.56
C THR A 219 -6.01 -21.80 -8.51
N ILE A 220 -5.94 -22.45 -9.67
CA ILE A 220 -4.86 -22.27 -10.65
C ILE A 220 -4.93 -20.86 -11.26
N GLU A 221 -6.13 -20.42 -11.63
CA GLU A 221 -6.35 -19.07 -12.18
C GLU A 221 -5.99 -18.00 -11.15
N ALA A 222 -6.40 -18.19 -9.89
CA ALA A 222 -6.03 -17.31 -8.77
C ALA A 222 -4.51 -17.21 -8.62
N PHE A 223 -3.81 -18.36 -8.61
CA PHE A 223 -2.35 -18.38 -8.49
C PHE A 223 -1.68 -17.61 -9.63
N ASN A 224 -2.08 -17.85 -10.88
CA ASN A 224 -1.50 -17.17 -12.04
C ASN A 224 -1.73 -15.65 -11.99
N ILE A 225 -2.93 -15.18 -11.59
CA ILE A 225 -3.23 -13.75 -11.45
C ILE A 225 -2.33 -13.13 -10.37
N LEU A 226 -2.20 -13.79 -9.22
CA LEU A 226 -1.41 -13.28 -8.09
C LEU A 226 0.09 -13.32 -8.40
N ASN A 227 0.60 -14.46 -8.92
CA ASN A 227 2.02 -14.63 -9.17
C ASN A 227 2.53 -13.84 -10.38
N ASP A 228 1.74 -13.67 -11.41
CA ASP A 228 2.17 -12.98 -12.63
C ASP A 228 1.73 -11.51 -12.64
N GLN A 229 0.42 -11.29 -12.63
CA GLN A 229 -0.12 -9.93 -12.86
C GLN A 229 0.00 -9.02 -11.64
N CYS A 230 -0.37 -9.52 -10.45
CA CYS A 230 -0.24 -8.76 -9.21
C CYS A 230 1.23 -8.51 -8.87
N ARG A 231 2.07 -9.55 -8.97
CA ARG A 231 3.50 -9.47 -8.67
C ARG A 231 4.25 -8.48 -9.55
N MET A 232 3.89 -8.38 -10.85
CA MET A 232 4.48 -7.37 -11.73
C MET A 232 4.15 -5.93 -11.32
N CYS A 233 3.01 -5.73 -10.64
CA CYS A 233 2.60 -4.41 -10.17
C CYS A 233 3.15 -4.11 -8.77
N ASN A 234 3.09 -5.08 -7.87
CA ASN A 234 3.57 -4.98 -6.50
C ASN A 234 3.88 -6.38 -5.94
N PRO A 235 5.15 -6.79 -5.90
CA PRO A 235 5.56 -8.10 -5.40
C PRO A 235 5.17 -8.31 -3.93
N TYR A 236 5.16 -7.27 -3.09
CA TYR A 236 4.82 -7.39 -1.68
C TYR A 236 3.38 -7.81 -1.45
N ILE A 237 2.41 -7.19 -2.15
CA ILE A 237 0.99 -7.62 -2.07
C ILE A 237 0.86 -9.06 -2.53
N SER A 238 1.51 -9.43 -3.64
CA SER A 238 1.50 -10.78 -4.17
C SER A 238 2.01 -11.77 -3.13
N ASP A 239 3.16 -11.49 -2.52
CA ASP A 239 3.79 -12.38 -1.55
C ASP A 239 3.02 -12.47 -0.23
N CYS A 240 2.42 -11.36 0.24
CA CYS A 240 1.51 -11.39 1.39
C CYS A 240 0.32 -12.32 1.17
N ILE A 241 -0.23 -12.35 -0.04
CA ILE A 241 -1.38 -13.20 -0.36
C ILE A 241 -0.94 -14.65 -0.63
N LEU A 242 0.12 -14.86 -1.42
CA LEU A 242 0.56 -16.20 -1.80
C LEU A 242 1.23 -16.95 -0.67
N TYR A 243 2.03 -16.27 0.16
CA TYR A 243 2.95 -16.87 1.11
C TYR A 243 2.76 -16.42 2.56
N ALA A 244 1.73 -15.65 2.84
CA ALA A 244 1.46 -15.09 4.18
C ALA A 244 2.65 -14.32 4.78
N ASN A 245 3.35 -13.56 3.96
CA ASN A 245 4.50 -12.80 4.38
C ASN A 245 4.06 -11.54 5.14
N ASP A 246 4.15 -11.59 6.45
CA ASP A 246 3.96 -10.43 7.34
C ASP A 246 5.29 -9.67 7.40
N TYR A 247 5.58 -8.84 6.40
CA TYR A 247 6.72 -7.93 6.50
C TYR A 247 6.41 -6.89 7.59
N GLU A 248 7.13 -6.91 8.69
CA GLU A 248 7.27 -5.73 9.52
C GLU A 248 8.05 -4.68 8.74
N ILE A 249 7.33 -3.79 8.08
CA ILE A 249 7.91 -2.67 7.35
C ILE A 249 8.37 -1.63 8.38
N LYS A 250 9.50 -1.91 9.03
CA LYS A 250 10.16 -0.95 9.89
C LYS A 250 10.94 0.03 9.02
N ASN A 251 10.56 1.31 9.08
CA ASN A 251 11.33 2.48 8.61
C ASN A 251 11.53 2.66 7.10
N GLU A 252 10.55 2.34 6.27
CA GLU A 252 10.61 2.64 4.83
C GLU A 252 10.61 4.14 4.48
N SER A 253 10.20 5.01 5.42
CA SER A 253 10.20 6.46 5.21
C SER A 253 11.61 7.09 5.16
N GLU A 254 12.66 6.35 5.48
CA GLU A 254 14.03 6.85 5.59
C GLU A 254 14.96 6.39 4.45
N LYS A 255 14.50 5.47 3.58
CA LYS A 255 15.34 5.05 2.44
C LYS A 255 15.23 6.04 1.28
N PRO A 256 16.35 6.57 0.77
CA PRO A 256 16.32 7.43 -0.41
C PRO A 256 15.82 6.63 -1.62
N VAL A 257 14.93 7.24 -2.37
CA VAL A 257 14.41 6.71 -3.64
C VAL A 257 15.41 7.08 -4.73
N ASP A 258 16.15 6.11 -5.24
CA ASP A 258 17.20 6.35 -6.24
C ASP A 258 16.67 6.66 -7.65
N THR A 259 15.39 6.32 -7.95
CA THR A 259 14.79 6.62 -9.26
C THR A 259 13.30 6.92 -9.13
N PHE A 260 12.87 8.01 -9.75
CA PHE A 260 11.50 8.53 -9.62
C PHE A 260 10.47 7.81 -10.50
N MET A 261 10.88 7.03 -11.50
CA MET A 261 10.01 6.62 -12.58
C MET A 261 9.96 5.12 -12.89
N ASP A 262 10.97 4.34 -12.59
CA ASP A 262 11.05 2.95 -13.06
C ASP A 262 11.00 1.89 -11.95
N GLU A 263 11.19 2.29 -10.68
CA GLU A 263 11.06 1.40 -9.53
C GLU A 263 10.04 2.00 -8.56
N ILE A 264 9.02 1.23 -8.25
CA ILE A 264 8.16 1.53 -7.09
C ILE A 264 9.12 1.58 -5.90
N PRO A 265 9.23 2.73 -5.18
CA PRO A 265 10.11 2.80 -4.03
C PRO A 265 9.81 1.64 -3.08
N TYR A 266 10.83 0.96 -2.60
CA TYR A 266 10.69 -0.16 -1.67
C TYR A 266 9.69 0.16 -0.55
N GLY A 267 9.68 1.42 -0.07
CA GLY A 267 8.73 1.95 0.89
C GLY A 267 7.28 1.99 0.44
N GLY A 268 7.03 2.43 -0.77
CA GLY A 268 5.65 2.59 -1.27
C GLY A 268 4.92 1.28 -1.50
N GLY A 269 5.60 0.29 -2.08
CA GLY A 269 5.01 -1.00 -2.40
C GLY A 269 4.62 -1.81 -1.16
N ALA A 270 5.48 -1.82 -0.15
CA ALA A 270 5.23 -2.52 1.08
C ALA A 270 4.15 -1.81 1.93
N ARG A 271 4.14 -0.47 1.98
CA ARG A 271 3.05 0.29 2.60
C ARG A 271 1.70 0.03 1.92
N GLU A 272 1.72 -0.08 0.59
CA GLU A 272 0.54 -0.43 -0.19
C GLU A 272 0.06 -1.85 0.16
N ALA A 273 0.99 -2.79 0.38
CA ALA A 273 0.67 -4.16 0.81
C ALA A 273 0.03 -4.18 2.20
N LEU A 274 0.57 -3.45 3.18
CA LEU A 274 -0.04 -3.31 4.51
C LEU A 274 -1.45 -2.74 4.41
N ASN A 275 -1.61 -1.63 3.70
CA ASN A 275 -2.93 -1.02 3.50
C ASN A 275 -3.93 -1.97 2.83
N TYR A 276 -3.45 -2.91 2.00
CA TYR A 276 -4.31 -3.91 1.39
C TYR A 276 -4.69 -5.01 2.38
N THR A 277 -3.75 -5.47 3.21
CA THR A 277 -3.96 -6.55 4.19
C THR A 277 -4.78 -6.09 5.40
N ASP A 278 -4.66 -4.82 5.79
CA ASP A 278 -5.47 -4.21 6.86
C ASP A 278 -6.96 -4.10 6.51
N ASP A 279 -7.31 -4.18 5.24
CA ASP A 279 -8.68 -4.12 4.73
C ASP A 279 -8.98 -5.36 3.87
N PRO A 280 -9.10 -6.54 4.51
CA PRO A 280 -9.27 -7.81 3.81
C PRO A 280 -10.63 -7.89 3.12
N LEU A 281 -10.65 -8.62 2.00
CA LEU A 281 -11.91 -9.03 1.39
C LEU A 281 -12.68 -9.95 2.34
N PRO A 282 -14.00 -9.82 2.42
CA PRO A 282 -14.84 -10.75 3.16
C PRO A 282 -14.86 -12.10 2.44
N PHE A 283 -13.95 -12.99 2.81
CA PHE A 283 -13.95 -14.34 2.28
C PHE A 283 -13.38 -15.34 3.31
N ASP A 284 -13.54 -16.63 3.01
CA ASP A 284 -13.24 -17.72 3.92
C ASP A 284 -11.73 -17.80 4.22
N ALA A 285 -11.35 -17.48 5.46
CA ALA A 285 -9.97 -17.50 5.92
C ALA A 285 -9.34 -18.91 5.81
N GLU A 286 -10.14 -19.99 5.97
CA GLU A 286 -9.65 -21.37 5.86
C GLU A 286 -9.22 -21.69 4.41
N ILE A 287 -9.94 -21.18 3.42
CA ILE A 287 -9.56 -21.33 2.00
C ILE A 287 -8.22 -20.66 1.73
N LEU A 288 -8.04 -19.43 2.25
CA LEU A 288 -6.79 -18.70 2.09
C LEU A 288 -5.63 -19.42 2.78
N GLU A 289 -5.83 -19.86 4.00
CA GLU A 289 -4.80 -20.57 4.77
C GLU A 289 -4.34 -21.86 4.07
N LYS A 290 -5.28 -22.66 3.58
CA LYS A 290 -4.95 -23.88 2.80
C LYS A 290 -4.19 -23.54 1.51
N PHE A 291 -4.59 -22.49 0.84
CA PHE A 291 -3.94 -22.03 -0.38
C PHE A 291 -2.50 -21.56 -0.10
N GLN A 292 -2.30 -20.76 0.94
CA GLN A 292 -0.98 -20.28 1.36
C GLN A 292 -0.06 -21.43 1.75
N ASN A 293 -0.52 -22.37 2.57
CA ASN A 293 0.28 -23.54 3.00
C ASN A 293 0.77 -24.36 1.80
N LYS A 294 -0.09 -24.57 0.81
CA LYS A 294 0.31 -25.24 -0.43
C LYS A 294 1.39 -24.48 -1.18
N ASN A 295 1.19 -23.17 -1.37
CA ASN A 295 2.14 -22.34 -2.11
C ASN A 295 3.50 -22.23 -1.39
N LEU A 296 3.50 -22.12 -0.06
CA LEU A 296 4.74 -22.09 0.74
C LEU A 296 5.56 -23.36 0.54
N SER A 297 4.93 -24.55 0.64
CA SER A 297 5.62 -25.82 0.41
C SER A 297 6.13 -25.94 -1.02
N GLU A 298 5.28 -25.68 -2.03
CA GLU A 298 5.68 -25.75 -3.44
C GLU A 298 6.80 -24.75 -3.78
N TYR A 299 6.78 -23.56 -3.19
CA TYR A 299 7.82 -22.55 -3.38
C TYR A 299 9.18 -23.00 -2.83
N LEU A 300 9.22 -23.49 -1.58
CA LEU A 300 10.44 -24.00 -0.97
C LEU A 300 10.98 -25.23 -1.70
N ASP A 301 10.09 -26.15 -2.11
CA ASP A 301 10.46 -27.32 -2.90
C ASP A 301 11.10 -26.92 -4.23
N ALA A 302 10.56 -25.88 -4.91
CA ALA A 302 11.10 -25.38 -6.17
C ALA A 302 12.47 -24.71 -6.01
N LEU A 303 12.76 -24.12 -4.86
CA LEU A 303 14.08 -23.52 -4.58
C LEU A 303 15.16 -24.58 -4.37
N HIS A 304 14.81 -25.82 -3.99
CA HIS A 304 15.76 -26.91 -3.74
C HIS A 304 16.92 -26.49 -2.83
N LEU A 305 16.59 -25.75 -1.76
CA LEU A 305 17.61 -25.29 -0.81
C LEU A 305 18.16 -26.45 0.04
N SER A 306 19.46 -26.49 0.18
CA SER A 306 20.09 -27.33 1.21
C SER A 306 19.79 -26.77 2.62
N PHE A 307 20.08 -27.56 3.63
CA PHE A 307 19.95 -27.11 5.00
C PHE A 307 20.83 -25.89 5.29
N GLU A 308 22.10 -25.90 4.83
CA GLU A 308 23.01 -24.80 5.02
C GLU A 308 22.58 -23.52 4.26
N GLU A 309 22.01 -23.66 3.06
CA GLU A 309 21.47 -22.54 2.30
C GLU A 309 20.25 -21.93 3.01
N SER A 310 19.33 -22.76 3.49
CA SER A 310 18.14 -22.31 4.26
C SER A 310 18.56 -21.58 5.52
N ALA A 311 19.45 -22.14 6.31
CA ALA A 311 19.98 -21.51 7.51
C ALA A 311 20.73 -20.19 7.21
N THR A 312 21.43 -20.13 6.08
CA THR A 312 22.10 -18.91 5.63
C THR A 312 21.07 -17.82 5.27
N ILE A 313 20.01 -18.16 4.55
CA ILE A 313 18.93 -17.21 4.22
C ILE A 313 18.31 -16.67 5.50
N VAL A 314 17.95 -17.52 6.46
CA VAL A 314 17.38 -17.11 7.75
C VAL A 314 18.31 -16.09 8.43
N THR A 315 19.59 -16.41 8.57
CA THR A 315 20.55 -15.51 9.20
C THR A 315 20.70 -14.18 8.47
N LEU A 316 20.83 -14.20 7.13
CA LEU A 316 20.99 -12.99 6.35
C LEU A 316 19.74 -12.08 6.45
N CYS A 317 18.56 -12.66 6.40
CA CYS A 317 17.31 -11.91 6.52
C CYS A 317 17.13 -11.34 7.94
N GLU A 318 17.40 -12.13 8.99
CA GLU A 318 17.35 -11.64 10.39
C GLU A 318 18.32 -10.48 10.62
N LEU A 319 19.57 -10.61 10.16
CA LEU A 319 20.54 -9.52 10.28
C LEU A 319 20.09 -8.27 9.53
N ALA A 320 19.63 -8.42 8.29
CA ALA A 320 19.15 -7.30 7.51
C ALA A 320 17.95 -6.60 8.15
N LEU A 321 17.02 -7.36 8.74
CA LEU A 321 15.83 -6.83 9.42
C LEU A 321 16.19 -6.19 10.77
N ASN A 322 17.04 -6.83 11.59
CA ASN A 322 17.41 -6.32 12.92
C ASN A 322 18.22 -5.05 12.83
N ASP A 323 19.18 -5.00 11.90
CA ASP A 323 20.07 -3.85 11.71
C ASP A 323 19.45 -2.77 10.78
N ASN A 324 18.27 -3.05 10.24
CA ASN A 324 17.58 -2.19 9.25
C ASN A 324 18.49 -1.78 8.07
N VAL A 325 19.23 -2.74 7.53
CA VAL A 325 20.15 -2.56 6.42
C VAL A 325 19.87 -3.54 5.30
N ASP A 326 20.01 -3.10 4.06
CA ASP A 326 19.90 -3.96 2.86
C ASP A 326 21.27 -4.52 2.42
N ARG A 327 22.35 -4.03 3.01
CA ARG A 327 23.74 -4.38 2.66
C ARG A 327 24.47 -4.92 3.87
N LEU A 328 24.84 -6.17 3.81
CA LEU A 328 25.56 -6.86 4.88
C LEU A 328 27.03 -7.02 4.49
N PRO A 329 27.99 -6.54 5.31
CA PRO A 329 29.40 -6.76 5.07
C PRO A 329 29.75 -8.25 5.06
N LEU A 330 30.44 -8.74 4.03
CA LEU A 330 30.80 -10.14 3.88
C LEU A 330 31.68 -10.65 5.04
N ASP A 331 32.55 -9.78 5.58
CA ASP A 331 33.41 -10.13 6.70
C ASP A 331 32.60 -10.32 8.00
N LEU A 332 31.51 -9.54 8.20
CA LEU A 332 30.59 -9.75 9.32
C LEU A 332 29.90 -11.11 9.20
N ILE A 333 29.40 -11.44 8.03
CA ILE A 333 28.73 -12.73 7.76
C ILE A 333 29.71 -13.88 8.03
N LYS A 334 30.91 -13.81 7.51
CA LYS A 334 31.96 -14.81 7.80
C LYS A 334 32.26 -14.96 9.28
N SER A 335 32.37 -13.84 10.00
CA SER A 335 32.60 -13.82 11.43
C SER A 335 31.47 -14.49 12.22
N ILE A 336 30.20 -14.25 11.84
CA ILE A 336 29.06 -14.89 12.46
C ILE A 336 29.08 -16.40 12.21
N PHE A 337 29.28 -16.83 10.96
CA PHE A 337 29.34 -18.25 10.60
C PHE A 337 30.47 -19.02 11.33
N LYS A 338 31.57 -18.36 11.65
CA LYS A 338 32.69 -18.94 12.42
C LYS A 338 32.47 -18.86 13.91
N GLY A 339 31.40 -18.23 14.41
CA GLY A 339 31.20 -18.00 15.82
C GLY A 339 32.19 -16.97 16.43
N GLU A 340 32.80 -16.13 15.61
CA GLU A 340 33.78 -15.12 16.00
C GLU A 340 33.12 -13.76 16.32
N SER A 341 31.87 -13.57 15.98
CA SER A 341 31.12 -12.32 16.24
C SER A 341 30.81 -12.21 17.73
N LYS A 342 31.09 -11.03 18.30
CA LYS A 342 30.77 -10.73 19.70
C LYS A 342 29.37 -10.09 19.86
N GLU A 343 28.82 -9.58 18.79
CA GLU A 343 27.58 -8.82 18.78
C GLU A 343 26.37 -9.68 18.36
N HIS A 344 26.64 -10.78 17.66
CA HIS A 344 25.63 -11.71 17.19
C HIS A 344 25.95 -13.11 17.70
N GLU A 345 25.01 -13.71 18.44
CA GLU A 345 25.15 -15.12 18.83
C GLU A 345 25.05 -15.98 17.57
N ALA A 346 26.01 -16.86 17.36
CA ALA A 346 25.95 -17.83 16.30
C ALA A 346 24.75 -18.77 16.55
N LEU A 347 23.85 -18.92 15.58
CA LEU A 347 22.84 -19.95 15.66
C LEU A 347 23.54 -21.32 15.84
N PRO A 348 23.00 -22.26 16.62
CA PRO A 348 23.65 -23.55 16.93
C PRO A 348 24.05 -24.38 15.71
N ILE A 349 23.53 -24.02 14.54
CA ILE A 349 23.68 -24.68 13.24
C ILE A 349 25.09 -24.49 12.66
N TYR A 350 25.83 -23.46 13.09
CA TYR A 350 27.06 -23.02 12.39
C TYR A 350 28.38 -23.62 12.88
N GLY A 351 28.38 -24.44 13.92
CA GLY A 351 29.57 -25.12 14.37
C GLY A 351 30.27 -26.04 13.35
N GLU A 352 29.63 -26.28 12.20
CA GLU A 352 30.14 -27.12 11.13
C GLU A 352 30.66 -26.36 9.89
N ILE A 353 30.39 -25.03 9.78
CA ILE A 353 30.86 -24.22 8.63
C ILE A 353 32.11 -23.42 9.03
N GLU A 354 33.19 -24.10 9.32
CA GLU A 354 34.44 -23.46 9.78
C GLU A 354 35.28 -22.82 8.66
N LYS A 355 34.99 -23.13 7.38
CA LYS A 355 35.88 -22.73 6.27
C LYS A 355 35.28 -21.63 5.42
N ASP A 356 36.02 -20.56 5.19
CA ASP A 356 35.68 -19.47 4.26
C ASP A 356 35.28 -19.98 2.89
N GLU A 357 35.87 -21.07 2.42
CA GLU A 357 35.55 -21.69 1.12
C GLU A 357 34.12 -22.19 1.06
N LYS A 358 33.62 -22.82 2.13
CA LYS A 358 32.26 -23.35 2.20
C LYS A 358 31.22 -22.20 2.26
N ILE A 359 31.51 -21.16 3.06
CA ILE A 359 30.66 -19.98 3.12
C ILE A 359 30.53 -19.31 1.74
N MET A 360 31.66 -19.19 1.03
CA MET A 360 31.68 -18.60 -0.31
C MET A 360 30.98 -19.46 -1.35
N GLU A 361 31.00 -20.79 -1.20
CA GLU A 361 30.24 -21.72 -2.04
C GLU A 361 28.72 -21.50 -1.86
N ILE A 362 28.23 -21.50 -0.62
CA ILE A 362 26.83 -21.22 -0.29
C ILE A 362 26.38 -19.87 -0.84
N ILE A 363 27.16 -18.81 -0.62
CA ILE A 363 26.84 -17.46 -1.13
C ILE A 363 26.77 -17.47 -2.67
N LYS A 364 27.66 -18.21 -3.32
CA LYS A 364 27.64 -18.35 -4.79
C LYS A 364 26.34 -19.03 -5.26
N ASP A 365 25.95 -20.12 -4.61
CA ASP A 365 24.75 -20.86 -4.96
C ASP A 365 23.49 -20.02 -4.73
N LEU A 366 23.41 -19.26 -3.63
CA LEU A 366 22.34 -18.32 -3.38
C LEU A 366 22.31 -17.15 -4.40
N THR A 367 23.48 -16.72 -4.88
CA THR A 367 23.59 -15.70 -5.93
C THR A 367 23.11 -16.23 -7.28
N GLU A 368 23.46 -17.48 -7.63
CA GLU A 368 23.00 -18.14 -8.86
C GLU A 368 21.47 -18.33 -8.87
N ARG A 369 20.86 -18.51 -7.69
CA ARG A 369 19.41 -18.57 -7.49
C ARG A 369 18.74 -17.20 -7.37
N ASN A 370 19.50 -16.10 -7.50
CA ASN A 370 19.02 -14.72 -7.41
C ASN A 370 18.45 -14.33 -6.04
N LEU A 371 18.79 -15.06 -4.98
CA LEU A 371 18.35 -14.77 -3.61
C LEU A 371 19.20 -13.69 -2.92
N VAL A 372 20.48 -13.61 -3.28
CA VAL A 372 21.38 -12.56 -2.86
C VAL A 372 22.16 -12.00 -4.04
N GLU A 373 22.68 -10.79 -3.89
CA GLU A 373 23.56 -10.15 -4.89
C GLU A 373 24.85 -9.71 -4.19
N ARG A 374 26.00 -10.04 -4.79
CA ARG A 374 27.28 -9.57 -4.29
C ARG A 374 27.69 -8.28 -4.95
N LYS A 375 27.86 -7.20 -4.16
CA LYS A 375 28.42 -5.91 -4.62
C LYS A 375 29.68 -5.58 -3.85
N GLY A 376 30.82 -5.92 -4.42
CA GLY A 376 32.13 -5.72 -3.80
C GLY A 376 32.27 -6.51 -2.49
N PRO A 377 32.51 -5.82 -1.34
CA PRO A 377 32.64 -6.46 -0.03
C PRO A 377 31.29 -6.72 0.65
N ASN A 378 30.17 -6.37 0.04
CA ASN A 378 28.85 -6.49 0.64
C ASN A 378 28.00 -7.52 -0.09
N LEU A 379 27.04 -8.12 0.65
CA LEU A 379 25.91 -8.86 0.13
C LEU A 379 24.65 -8.00 0.24
N ILE A 380 23.81 -8.05 -0.79
CA ILE A 380 22.48 -7.49 -0.80
C ILE A 380 21.50 -8.64 -0.73
N VAL A 381 20.63 -8.63 0.28
CA VAL A 381 19.54 -9.60 0.43
C VAL A 381 18.40 -9.18 -0.49
N LYS A 382 18.02 -10.06 -1.41
CA LYS A 382 16.97 -9.76 -2.39
C LYS A 382 15.58 -10.10 -1.84
N HIS A 383 14.57 -9.56 -2.49
CA HIS A 383 13.17 -9.79 -2.14
C HIS A 383 12.82 -11.29 -2.05
N ASP A 384 13.24 -12.10 -3.02
CA ASP A 384 12.96 -13.54 -3.03
C ASP A 384 13.60 -14.29 -1.85
N ALA A 385 14.70 -13.77 -1.26
CA ALA A 385 15.27 -14.33 -0.03
C ALA A 385 14.38 -14.07 1.18
N TYR A 386 13.77 -12.89 1.28
CA TYR A 386 12.80 -12.60 2.34
C TYR A 386 11.55 -13.46 2.20
N THR A 387 11.08 -13.69 0.98
CA THR A 387 9.97 -14.61 0.73
C THR A 387 10.32 -16.04 1.19
N ALA A 388 11.52 -16.54 0.86
CA ALA A 388 11.99 -17.84 1.31
C ALA A 388 12.13 -17.91 2.84
N PHE A 389 12.68 -16.87 3.47
CA PHE A 389 12.79 -16.74 4.92
C PHE A 389 11.41 -16.85 5.61
N MET A 390 10.45 -16.05 5.18
CA MET A 390 9.10 -16.07 5.75
C MET A 390 8.39 -17.41 5.51
N ALA A 391 8.59 -18.02 4.35
CA ALA A 391 8.08 -19.36 4.06
C ALA A 391 8.64 -20.41 5.03
N ILE A 392 9.95 -20.41 5.28
CA ILE A 392 10.61 -21.31 6.24
C ILE A 392 10.03 -21.10 7.64
N CYS A 393 10.00 -19.86 8.14
CA CYS A 393 9.48 -19.55 9.48
C CYS A 393 8.03 -20.01 9.65
N ARG A 394 7.16 -19.69 8.67
CA ARG A 394 5.74 -20.02 8.73
C ARG A 394 5.47 -21.53 8.76
N LEU A 395 6.17 -22.32 7.95
CA LEU A 395 6.01 -23.77 7.95
C LEU A 395 6.62 -24.41 9.20
N GLN A 396 7.68 -23.83 9.78
CA GLN A 396 8.21 -24.27 11.07
C GLN A 396 7.23 -24.06 12.21
N GLU A 397 6.59 -22.88 12.30
CA GLU A 397 5.56 -22.60 13.30
C GLU A 397 4.40 -23.60 13.24
N LYS A 398 4.05 -24.07 12.05
CA LYS A 398 3.01 -25.06 11.82
C LYS A 398 3.47 -26.51 12.05
N GLY A 399 4.75 -26.74 12.27
CA GLY A 399 5.35 -28.08 12.43
C GLY A 399 5.39 -28.88 11.12
N GLU A 400 5.21 -28.23 9.98
CA GLU A 400 5.24 -28.85 8.65
C GLU A 400 6.66 -29.00 8.11
N VAL A 401 7.62 -28.22 8.62
CA VAL A 401 9.06 -28.36 8.35
C VAL A 401 9.74 -28.69 9.66
N SER A 402 10.47 -29.79 9.70
CA SER A 402 11.26 -30.14 10.88
C SER A 402 12.40 -29.15 11.07
N SER A 403 12.73 -28.83 12.33
CA SER A 403 13.91 -28.02 12.68
C SER A 403 15.24 -28.60 12.15
N ALA A 404 15.20 -29.78 11.54
CA ALA A 404 16.31 -30.44 10.86
C ALA A 404 16.36 -30.17 9.33
N GLN A 405 15.34 -29.49 8.79
CA GLN A 405 15.25 -29.10 7.35
C GLN A 405 15.33 -27.58 7.14
N ALA A 406 15.44 -26.80 8.24
CA ALA A 406 15.55 -25.33 8.22
C ALA A 406 16.89 -24.83 8.71
#